data_b62a1076b8934c16f129c19c341a5d8b
#
_entry.id   b62a1076b8934c16f129c19c341a5d8b
#
_cell.length_a   1.000
_cell.length_b   1.000
_cell.length_c   1.000
_cell.angle_alpha   90.00
_cell.angle_beta   90.00
_cell.angle_gamma   90.00
#
_symmetry.space_group_name_H-M   'P 1'
#
loop_
_entity.id
_entity.type
_entity.pdbx_description
1 polymer ?
#
loop_
_entity_poly.entity_id
_entity_poly.type
_entity_poly.pdbx_seq_one_letter_code
_entity_poly.pdbx_strand_id
1 'polypeptide(L)'
;MELQGKVAVVTGAAGTMGRAVMEALARDQVRTIGIDVKPSPNGIVCDITDPAAVKKAIEGIGVVDILVNNAGILSNNKSEATSAEEWRKVLAANLDGAFFLAREVIPGMKARRWGRIVNTCSLAAKTGGLTAGTAYSTSKGALTSLTFSLARELAAYGVTVNGISPAYVRTPMVTEQLTEAQRQAVLAQIPVGRFCEPEEFAHVVRFLVAPLSGFITGEIVDLNGGVIMD
;
A
#
# COMPACT_ATOMS: atom_id res chain seq x y z
N MET A 1 -25.60 1.07 -2.33
CA MET A 1 -24.21 0.57 -2.27
C MET A 1 -23.31 1.80 -2.18
N GLU A 2 -22.58 1.92 -1.10
CA GLU A 2 -21.96 3.19 -0.67
C GLU A 2 -20.75 3.64 -1.51
N LEU A 3 -20.09 2.73 -2.26
CA LEU A 3 -18.92 3.02 -3.10
C LEU A 3 -19.21 3.01 -4.60
N GLN A 4 -20.44 2.71 -5.01
CA GLN A 4 -20.83 2.62 -6.42
C GLN A 4 -20.50 3.91 -7.17
N GLY A 5 -19.84 3.78 -8.32
CA GLY A 5 -19.47 4.89 -9.19
C GLY A 5 -18.22 5.66 -8.75
N LYS A 6 -17.59 5.32 -7.60
CA LYS A 6 -16.29 5.86 -7.19
C LYS A 6 -15.18 5.35 -8.11
N VAL A 7 -14.09 6.10 -8.19
CA VAL A 7 -12.90 5.75 -8.98
C VAL A 7 -11.74 5.47 -8.03
N ALA A 8 -11.18 4.28 -8.14
CA ALA A 8 -10.01 3.86 -7.35
C ALA A 8 -8.79 3.67 -8.24
N VAL A 9 -7.67 4.22 -7.80
CA VAL A 9 -6.34 3.92 -8.34
C VAL A 9 -5.62 2.99 -7.36
N VAL A 10 -5.09 1.88 -7.87
CA VAL A 10 -4.33 0.90 -7.10
C VAL A 10 -2.96 0.73 -7.74
N THR A 11 -1.88 0.97 -6.99
CA THR A 11 -0.52 0.76 -7.48
C THR A 11 -0.01 -0.64 -7.16
N GLY A 12 0.96 -1.14 -7.95
CA GLY A 12 1.39 -2.53 -7.85
C GLY A 12 0.29 -3.51 -8.29
N ALA A 13 -0.54 -3.08 -9.25
CA ALA A 13 -1.76 -3.77 -9.67
C ALA A 13 -1.51 -5.10 -10.36
N ALA A 14 -0.35 -5.32 -10.95
CA ALA A 14 0.06 -6.61 -11.52
C ALA A 14 0.46 -7.63 -10.44
N GLY A 15 0.71 -7.20 -9.22
CA GLY A 15 1.05 -8.05 -8.07
C GLY A 15 -0.19 -8.71 -7.43
N THR A 16 0.04 -9.71 -6.60
CA THR A 16 -1.01 -10.52 -5.96
C THR A 16 -1.94 -9.67 -5.08
N MET A 17 -1.38 -8.84 -4.21
CA MET A 17 -2.16 -7.96 -3.33
C MET A 17 -2.95 -6.90 -4.10
N GLY A 18 -2.28 -6.26 -5.09
CA GLY A 18 -2.94 -5.23 -5.92
C GLY A 18 -4.13 -5.80 -6.69
N ARG A 19 -4.00 -7.00 -7.27
CA ARG A 19 -5.11 -7.68 -7.94
C ARG A 19 -6.27 -7.97 -6.99
N ALA A 20 -5.99 -8.52 -5.81
CA ALA A 20 -7.01 -8.81 -4.80
C ALA A 20 -7.78 -7.54 -4.38
N VAL A 21 -7.07 -6.41 -4.22
CA VAL A 21 -7.69 -5.11 -3.92
C VAL A 21 -8.58 -4.65 -5.07
N MET A 22 -8.08 -4.69 -6.31
CA MET A 22 -8.85 -4.27 -7.49
C MET A 22 -10.14 -5.10 -7.64
N GLU A 23 -10.04 -6.43 -7.48
CA GLU A 23 -11.19 -7.33 -7.54
C GLU A 23 -12.19 -7.06 -6.41
N ALA A 24 -11.71 -6.85 -5.19
CA ALA A 24 -12.56 -6.57 -4.04
C ALA A 24 -13.35 -5.26 -4.20
N LEU A 25 -12.69 -4.20 -4.66
CA LEU A 25 -13.33 -2.91 -4.92
C LEU A 25 -14.28 -2.98 -6.13
N ALA A 26 -13.94 -3.74 -7.17
CA ALA A 26 -14.83 -3.93 -8.33
C ALA A 26 -16.16 -4.61 -7.96
N ARG A 27 -16.14 -5.55 -6.99
CA ARG A 27 -17.38 -6.16 -6.44
C ARG A 27 -18.30 -5.13 -5.78
N ASP A 28 -17.75 -4.04 -5.26
CA ASP A 28 -18.49 -2.90 -4.70
C ASP A 28 -18.85 -1.85 -5.76
N GLN A 29 -18.74 -2.22 -7.05
CA GLN A 29 -19.04 -1.35 -8.21
C GLN A 29 -18.17 -0.07 -8.27
N VAL A 30 -16.95 -0.15 -7.73
CA VAL A 30 -15.91 0.87 -7.90
C VAL A 30 -15.22 0.67 -9.25
N ARG A 31 -15.06 1.74 -10.02
CA ARG A 31 -14.21 1.72 -11.21
C ARG A 31 -12.74 1.66 -10.77
N THR A 32 -12.09 0.50 -10.94
CA THR A 32 -10.69 0.30 -10.55
C THR A 32 -9.75 0.51 -11.73
N ILE A 33 -8.65 1.23 -11.49
CA ILE A 33 -7.58 1.48 -12.45
C ILE A 33 -6.27 1.09 -11.78
N GLY A 34 -5.57 0.12 -12.40
CA GLY A 34 -4.27 -0.31 -11.92
C GLY A 34 -3.15 0.58 -12.45
N ILE A 35 -2.14 0.83 -11.62
CA ILE A 35 -0.86 1.42 -12.04
C ILE A 35 0.26 0.44 -11.68
N ASP A 36 1.07 0.06 -12.66
CA ASP A 36 2.20 -0.84 -12.46
C ASP A 36 3.25 -0.61 -13.56
N VAL A 37 4.50 -1.01 -13.32
CA VAL A 37 5.54 -1.07 -14.37
C VAL A 37 5.31 -2.23 -15.34
N LYS A 38 4.50 -3.21 -14.96
CA LYS A 38 4.07 -4.33 -15.79
C LYS A 38 2.64 -4.12 -16.27
N PRO A 39 2.29 -4.52 -17.50
CA PRO A 39 0.91 -4.44 -17.97
C PRO A 39 -0.03 -5.31 -17.14
N SER A 40 -1.23 -4.80 -16.89
CA SER A 40 -2.32 -5.52 -16.20
C SER A 40 -3.67 -5.15 -16.84
N PRO A 41 -4.71 -6.00 -16.71
CA PRO A 41 -6.05 -5.64 -17.17
C PRO A 41 -6.52 -4.33 -16.53
N ASN A 42 -7.12 -3.44 -17.33
CA ASN A 42 -7.55 -2.09 -16.91
C ASN A 42 -6.43 -1.26 -16.25
N GLY A 43 -5.16 -1.54 -16.59
CA GLY A 43 -3.99 -0.91 -16.01
C GLY A 43 -3.32 0.10 -16.94
N ILE A 44 -2.62 1.04 -16.32
CA ILE A 44 -1.70 1.98 -16.96
C ILE A 44 -0.28 1.53 -16.62
N VAL A 45 0.54 1.36 -17.63
CA VAL A 45 1.97 1.10 -17.43
C VAL A 45 2.64 2.44 -17.07
N CYS A 46 3.11 2.54 -15.83
CA CYS A 46 3.73 3.75 -15.32
C CYS A 46 4.72 3.41 -14.20
N ASP A 47 5.91 3.96 -14.29
CA ASP A 47 6.86 3.95 -13.18
C ASP A 47 6.51 5.07 -12.21
N ILE A 48 6.08 4.71 -11.00
CA ILE A 48 5.67 5.67 -9.98
C ILE A 48 6.84 6.47 -9.39
N THR A 49 8.09 6.08 -9.68
CA THR A 49 9.27 6.83 -9.28
C THR A 49 9.54 8.05 -10.19
N ASP A 50 8.87 8.12 -11.34
CA ASP A 50 8.89 9.27 -12.25
C ASP A 50 7.68 10.19 -11.99
N PRO A 51 7.87 11.38 -11.37
CA PRO A 51 6.78 12.28 -11.05
C PRO A 51 6.07 12.85 -12.30
N ALA A 52 6.73 12.92 -13.45
CA ALA A 52 6.12 13.38 -14.68
C ALA A 52 5.19 12.32 -15.28
N ALA A 53 5.62 11.04 -15.24
CA ALA A 53 4.79 9.92 -15.63
C ALA A 53 3.56 9.77 -14.73
N VAL A 54 3.73 9.92 -13.40
CA VAL A 54 2.63 9.91 -12.42
C VAL A 54 1.62 11.01 -12.73
N LYS A 55 2.08 12.25 -12.91
CA LYS A 55 1.20 13.38 -13.25
C LYS A 55 0.39 13.10 -14.51
N LYS A 56 1.03 12.68 -15.60
CA LYS A 56 0.37 12.34 -16.87
C LYS A 56 -0.67 11.21 -16.68
N ALA A 57 -0.35 10.18 -15.90
CA ALA A 57 -1.26 9.07 -15.64
C ALA A 57 -2.51 9.56 -14.87
N ILE A 58 -2.35 10.35 -13.81
CA ILE A 58 -3.47 10.87 -13.02
C ILE A 58 -4.32 11.87 -13.84
N GLU A 59 -3.71 12.76 -14.62
CA GLU A 59 -4.43 13.65 -15.54
C GLU A 59 -5.27 12.87 -16.55
N GLY A 60 -4.76 11.77 -17.09
CA GLY A 60 -5.49 10.89 -18.02
C GLY A 60 -6.65 10.13 -17.38
N ILE A 61 -6.56 9.83 -16.08
CA ILE A 61 -7.63 9.19 -15.30
C ILE A 61 -8.74 10.20 -14.96
N GLY A 62 -8.37 11.42 -14.65
CA GLY A 62 -9.25 12.50 -14.22
C GLY A 62 -9.61 12.40 -12.75
N VAL A 63 -10.88 12.12 -12.44
CA VAL A 63 -11.33 12.03 -11.03
C VAL A 63 -10.80 10.75 -10.37
N VAL A 64 -10.14 10.91 -9.23
CA VAL A 64 -9.72 9.82 -8.35
C VAL A 64 -10.34 10.04 -6.97
N ASP A 65 -11.13 9.10 -6.51
CA ASP A 65 -11.78 9.12 -5.19
C ASP A 65 -11.00 8.31 -4.16
N ILE A 66 -10.41 7.21 -4.58
CA ILE A 66 -9.68 6.27 -3.72
C ILE A 66 -8.28 6.06 -4.31
N LEU A 67 -7.26 6.21 -3.48
CA LEU A 67 -5.88 5.88 -3.83
C LEU A 67 -5.37 4.79 -2.89
N VAL A 68 -4.93 3.66 -3.46
CA VAL A 68 -4.27 2.58 -2.71
C VAL A 68 -2.81 2.50 -3.15
N ASN A 69 -1.91 3.03 -2.33
CA ASN A 69 -0.48 2.94 -2.52
C ASN A 69 0.01 1.56 -2.05
N ASN A 70 -0.01 0.59 -2.96
CA ASN A 70 0.37 -0.79 -2.68
C ASN A 70 1.69 -1.18 -3.36
N ALA A 71 2.14 -0.47 -4.40
CA ALA A 71 3.43 -0.74 -5.03
C ALA A 71 4.58 -0.61 -4.03
N GLY A 72 5.55 -1.49 -4.18
CA GLY A 72 6.77 -1.46 -3.39
C GLY A 72 7.71 -2.60 -3.75
N ILE A 73 8.97 -2.43 -3.40
CA ILE A 73 10.01 -3.43 -3.58
C ILE A 73 10.61 -3.82 -2.24
N LEU A 74 10.88 -5.10 -2.06
CA LEU A 74 11.58 -5.62 -0.90
C LEU A 74 13.09 -5.51 -1.12
N SER A 75 13.81 -5.21 -0.05
CA SER A 75 15.25 -5.38 0.07
C SER A 75 15.53 -6.15 1.35
N ASN A 76 16.42 -7.11 1.29
CA ASN A 76 16.82 -7.94 2.45
C ASN A 76 18.22 -7.60 2.97
N ASN A 77 18.96 -6.74 2.28
CA ASN A 77 20.31 -6.36 2.67
C ASN A 77 20.29 -5.56 3.97
N LYS A 78 21.12 -5.98 4.92
CA LYS A 78 21.37 -5.22 6.15
C LYS A 78 22.31 -4.05 5.86
N SER A 79 22.49 -3.16 6.83
CA SER A 79 23.11 -1.83 6.62
C SER A 79 24.45 -1.87 5.89
N GLU A 80 25.36 -2.79 6.26
CA GLU A 80 26.69 -2.89 5.65
C GLU A 80 26.64 -3.35 4.17
N ALA A 81 25.64 -4.16 3.80
CA ALA A 81 25.45 -4.69 2.46
C ALA A 81 24.56 -3.81 1.59
N THR A 82 23.89 -2.79 2.14
CA THR A 82 23.00 -1.90 1.42
C THR A 82 23.80 -0.84 0.66
N SER A 83 23.81 -0.92 -0.68
CA SER A 83 24.44 0.13 -1.49
C SER A 83 23.63 1.42 -1.49
N ALA A 84 24.28 2.55 -1.82
CA ALA A 84 23.59 3.83 -1.98
C ALA A 84 22.57 3.80 -3.14
N GLU A 85 22.79 3.00 -4.16
CA GLU A 85 21.86 2.81 -5.27
C GLU A 85 20.62 2.05 -4.81
N GLU A 86 20.79 0.92 -4.12
CA GLU A 86 19.71 0.13 -3.55
C GLU A 86 18.88 0.95 -2.57
N TRP A 87 19.53 1.70 -1.68
CA TRP A 87 18.88 2.61 -0.75
C TRP A 87 17.94 3.58 -1.47
N ARG A 88 18.47 4.32 -2.48
CA ARG A 88 17.68 5.28 -3.25
C ARG A 88 16.53 4.62 -4.00
N LYS A 89 16.78 3.46 -4.63
CA LYS A 89 15.76 2.71 -5.38
C LYS A 89 14.61 2.27 -4.48
N VAL A 90 14.91 1.77 -3.28
CA VAL A 90 13.88 1.33 -2.34
C VAL A 90 13.05 2.50 -1.83
N LEU A 91 13.70 3.61 -1.46
CA LEU A 91 12.98 4.83 -1.04
C LEU A 91 12.14 5.41 -2.17
N ALA A 92 12.67 5.51 -3.37
CA ALA A 92 11.92 6.01 -4.54
C ALA A 92 10.64 5.20 -4.80
N ALA A 93 10.73 3.85 -4.78
CA ALA A 93 9.57 3.01 -5.03
C ALA A 93 8.57 2.99 -3.86
N ASN A 94 9.06 2.89 -2.61
CA ASN A 94 8.19 2.62 -1.45
C ASN A 94 7.64 3.89 -0.79
N LEU A 95 8.29 5.04 -1.00
CA LEU A 95 7.93 6.31 -0.36
C LEU A 95 7.62 7.40 -1.38
N ASP A 96 8.59 7.75 -2.26
CA ASP A 96 8.45 8.89 -3.15
C ASP A 96 7.29 8.70 -4.13
N GLY A 97 7.13 7.48 -4.69
CA GLY A 97 6.01 7.15 -5.57
C GLY A 97 4.65 7.32 -4.91
N ALA A 98 4.51 6.88 -3.64
CA ALA A 98 3.28 7.09 -2.87
C ALA A 98 2.98 8.57 -2.63
N PHE A 99 4.03 9.36 -2.34
CA PHE A 99 3.92 10.80 -2.18
C PHE A 99 3.53 11.49 -3.50
N PHE A 100 4.16 11.14 -4.63
CA PHE A 100 3.83 11.74 -5.93
C PHE A 100 2.38 11.49 -6.32
N LEU A 101 1.88 10.26 -6.15
CA LEU A 101 0.48 9.93 -6.41
C LEU A 101 -0.47 10.69 -5.48
N ALA A 102 -0.19 10.71 -4.18
CA ALA A 102 -0.99 11.46 -3.22
C ALA A 102 -1.08 12.94 -3.60
N ARG A 103 0.06 13.57 -3.94
CA ARG A 103 0.13 14.97 -4.35
C ARG A 103 -0.77 15.28 -5.55
N GLU A 104 -0.82 14.41 -6.54
CA GLU A 104 -1.63 14.63 -7.74
C GLU A 104 -3.14 14.44 -7.50
N VAL A 105 -3.56 13.54 -6.59
CA VAL A 105 -4.99 13.29 -6.33
C VAL A 105 -5.60 14.22 -5.27
N ILE A 106 -4.81 14.72 -4.33
CA ILE A 106 -5.24 15.54 -3.20
C ILE A 106 -6.05 16.78 -3.61
N PRO A 107 -5.66 17.58 -4.61
CA PRO A 107 -6.42 18.77 -4.97
C PRO A 107 -7.87 18.44 -5.35
N GLY A 108 -8.07 17.40 -6.13
CA GLY A 108 -9.40 16.91 -6.52
C GLY A 108 -10.21 16.37 -5.35
N MET A 109 -9.59 15.61 -4.45
CA MET A 109 -10.22 15.10 -3.24
C MET A 109 -10.65 16.24 -2.31
N LYS A 110 -9.79 17.25 -2.09
CA LYS A 110 -10.10 18.44 -1.28
C LYS A 110 -11.28 19.22 -1.86
N ALA A 111 -11.29 19.47 -3.18
CA ALA A 111 -12.36 20.20 -3.84
C ALA A 111 -13.72 19.51 -3.70
N ARG A 112 -13.76 18.18 -3.76
CA ARG A 112 -14.99 17.38 -3.58
C ARG A 112 -15.33 17.09 -2.12
N ARG A 113 -14.45 17.46 -1.18
CA ARG A 113 -14.57 17.18 0.26
C ARG A 113 -14.79 15.68 0.54
N TRP A 114 -14.19 14.85 -0.25
CA TRP A 114 -14.23 13.39 -0.13
C TRP A 114 -12.99 12.76 -0.77
N GLY A 115 -12.35 11.87 -0.06
CA GLY A 115 -11.24 11.06 -0.56
C GLY A 115 -10.83 9.99 0.44
N ARG A 116 -10.21 8.92 -0.07
CA ARG A 116 -9.67 7.83 0.73
C ARG A 116 -8.29 7.47 0.20
N ILE A 117 -7.29 7.57 1.06
CA ILE A 117 -5.91 7.16 0.75
C ILE A 117 -5.53 6.03 1.70
N VAL A 118 -5.08 4.90 1.16
CA VAL A 118 -4.60 3.76 1.94
C VAL A 118 -3.17 3.44 1.52
N ASN A 119 -2.25 3.44 2.48
CA ASN A 119 -0.84 3.15 2.27
C ASN A 119 -0.50 1.74 2.77
N THR A 120 0.16 0.92 1.95
CA THR A 120 0.69 -0.37 2.36
C THR A 120 2.00 -0.17 3.13
N CYS A 121 1.88 0.00 4.44
CA CYS A 121 2.98 0.02 5.38
C CYS A 121 3.59 -1.39 5.56
N SER A 122 4.14 -1.72 6.69
CA SER A 122 4.68 -3.05 6.98
C SER A 122 4.96 -3.21 8.46
N LEU A 123 4.83 -4.43 8.98
CA LEU A 123 5.37 -4.83 10.28
C LEU A 123 6.86 -4.46 10.44
N ALA A 124 7.61 -4.48 9.34
CA ALA A 124 9.03 -4.12 9.34
C ALA A 124 9.30 -2.68 9.83
N ALA A 125 8.33 -1.77 9.69
CA ALA A 125 8.43 -0.41 10.23
C ALA A 125 8.50 -0.38 11.77
N LYS A 126 7.81 -1.32 12.44
CA LYS A 126 7.76 -1.42 13.91
C LYS A 126 8.90 -2.30 14.46
N THR A 127 9.25 -3.37 13.75
CA THR A 127 10.23 -4.36 14.24
C THR A 127 11.67 -4.09 13.79
N GLY A 128 11.91 -3.11 12.92
CA GLY A 128 13.21 -2.88 12.28
C GLY A 128 13.56 -3.93 11.21
N GLY A 129 12.60 -4.78 10.81
CA GLY A 129 12.77 -5.79 9.77
C GLY A 129 13.37 -7.10 10.28
N LEU A 130 12.53 -7.99 10.80
CA LEU A 130 12.94 -9.34 11.22
C LEU A 130 13.64 -10.08 10.06
N THR A 131 13.01 -10.16 8.90
CA THR A 131 13.56 -10.76 7.67
C THR A 131 13.96 -9.70 6.63
N ALA A 132 13.32 -8.54 6.65
CA ALA A 132 13.58 -7.45 5.71
C ALA A 132 14.87 -6.67 6.04
N GLY A 133 15.41 -6.01 5.02
CA GLY A 133 16.63 -5.18 5.13
C GLY A 133 16.36 -3.77 5.65
N THR A 134 17.46 -3.05 5.87
CA THR A 134 17.44 -1.70 6.47
C THR A 134 16.71 -0.69 5.58
N ALA A 135 16.99 -0.67 4.27
CA ALA A 135 16.35 0.25 3.34
C ALA A 135 14.82 0.06 3.30
N TYR A 136 14.37 -1.21 3.26
CA TYR A 136 12.95 -1.53 3.27
C TYR A 136 12.26 -1.06 4.56
N SER A 137 12.80 -1.45 5.72
CA SER A 137 12.21 -1.10 7.02
C SER A 137 12.13 0.42 7.19
N THR A 138 13.19 1.13 6.82
CA THR A 138 13.23 2.60 6.86
C THR A 138 12.18 3.21 5.92
N SER A 139 12.06 2.71 4.69
CA SER A 139 11.07 3.23 3.73
C SER A 139 9.63 3.04 4.23
N LYS A 140 9.33 1.92 4.89
CA LYS A 140 8.00 1.65 5.45
C LYS A 140 7.71 2.44 6.72
N GLY A 141 8.72 2.72 7.54
CA GLY A 141 8.63 3.67 8.65
C GLY A 141 8.35 5.10 8.18
N ALA A 142 9.05 5.54 7.12
CA ALA A 142 8.81 6.84 6.49
C ALA A 142 7.41 6.95 5.88
N LEU A 143 6.91 5.87 5.24
CA LEU A 143 5.54 5.82 4.70
C LEU A 143 4.48 5.89 5.82
N THR A 144 4.76 5.30 6.99
CA THR A 144 3.92 5.44 8.18
C THR A 144 3.86 6.91 8.63
N SER A 145 5.00 7.59 8.71
CA SER A 145 5.05 9.02 9.04
C SER A 145 4.34 9.89 8.00
N LEU A 146 4.48 9.59 6.70
CA LEU A 146 3.75 10.25 5.63
C LEU A 146 2.24 10.08 5.78
N THR A 147 1.78 8.90 6.19
CA THR A 147 0.36 8.63 6.47
C THR A 147 -0.17 9.57 7.54
N PHE A 148 0.53 9.74 8.66
CA PHE A 148 0.13 10.66 9.74
C PHE A 148 0.13 12.12 9.30
N SER A 149 1.14 12.52 8.54
CA SER A 149 1.25 13.89 8.03
C SER A 149 0.08 14.24 7.12
N LEU A 150 -0.21 13.39 6.12
CA LEU A 150 -1.31 13.58 5.19
C LEU A 150 -2.68 13.49 5.89
N ALA A 151 -2.85 12.58 6.85
CA ALA A 151 -4.08 12.46 7.63
C ALA A 151 -4.40 13.76 8.37
N ARG A 152 -3.41 14.34 9.04
CA ARG A 152 -3.55 15.62 9.76
C ARG A 152 -3.87 16.78 8.81
N GLU A 153 -3.19 16.84 7.67
CA GLU A 153 -3.40 17.91 6.66
C GLU A 153 -4.81 17.84 6.06
N LEU A 154 -5.34 16.63 5.83
CA LEU A 154 -6.49 16.43 4.95
C LEU A 154 -7.80 16.19 5.70
N ALA A 155 -7.77 15.91 6.99
CA ALA A 155 -8.96 15.59 7.79
C ALA A 155 -10.07 16.64 7.67
N ALA A 156 -9.72 17.93 7.74
CA ALA A 156 -10.69 19.03 7.63
C ALA A 156 -11.38 19.13 6.25
N TYR A 157 -10.85 18.42 5.26
CA TYR A 157 -11.42 18.36 3.90
C TYR A 157 -12.25 17.09 3.65
N GLY A 158 -12.52 16.27 4.67
CA GLY A 158 -13.27 15.03 4.53
C GLY A 158 -12.49 13.91 3.81
N VAL A 159 -11.15 14.04 3.75
CA VAL A 159 -10.26 13.04 3.18
C VAL A 159 -9.59 12.28 4.31
N THR A 160 -9.67 10.95 4.29
CA THR A 160 -8.97 10.10 5.25
C THR A 160 -7.73 9.48 4.64
N VAL A 161 -6.68 9.37 5.45
CA VAL A 161 -5.43 8.72 5.06
C VAL A 161 -5.06 7.72 6.15
N ASN A 162 -5.00 6.44 5.79
CA ASN A 162 -4.69 5.36 6.73
C ASN A 162 -3.64 4.42 6.14
N GLY A 163 -3.01 3.64 6.97
CA GLY A 163 -2.07 2.60 6.59
C GLY A 163 -2.56 1.21 6.98
N ILE A 164 -2.06 0.21 6.30
CA ILE A 164 -2.16 -1.19 6.72
C ILE A 164 -0.73 -1.69 6.89
N SER A 165 -0.46 -2.34 8.01
CA SER A 165 0.84 -2.91 8.38
C SER A 165 0.77 -4.43 8.32
N PRO A 166 0.86 -5.04 7.13
CA PRO A 166 0.86 -6.49 7.02
C PRO A 166 2.19 -7.08 7.49
N ALA A 167 2.11 -8.28 8.04
CA ALA A 167 3.29 -9.12 8.26
C ALA A 167 3.59 -9.96 7.00
N TYR A 168 3.18 -11.21 7.01
CA TYR A 168 3.46 -12.15 5.93
C TYR A 168 2.17 -12.49 5.16
N VAL A 169 2.02 -11.89 3.98
CA VAL A 169 0.92 -12.17 3.06
C VAL A 169 1.37 -13.26 2.06
N ARG A 170 0.50 -14.22 1.76
CA ARG A 170 0.74 -15.30 0.78
C ARG A 170 0.89 -14.71 -0.63
N THR A 171 2.11 -14.41 -1.00
CA THR A 171 2.51 -13.88 -2.30
C THR A 171 3.64 -14.74 -2.86
N PRO A 172 3.98 -14.67 -4.15
CA PRO A 172 5.14 -15.35 -4.72
C PRO A 172 6.44 -15.09 -3.93
N MET A 173 6.59 -13.91 -3.35
CA MET A 173 7.71 -13.59 -2.48
C MET A 173 7.82 -14.55 -1.28
N VAL A 174 6.70 -14.94 -0.67
CA VAL A 174 6.67 -15.87 0.47
C VAL A 174 6.68 -17.33 -0.01
N THR A 175 5.96 -17.64 -1.09
CA THR A 175 5.76 -19.02 -1.53
C THR A 175 6.89 -19.57 -2.39
N GLU A 176 7.62 -18.68 -3.11
CA GLU A 176 8.63 -19.08 -4.09
C GLU A 176 10.06 -18.68 -3.69
N GLN A 177 10.23 -17.56 -2.95
CA GLN A 177 11.55 -17.07 -2.58
C GLN A 177 12.06 -17.59 -1.24
N LEU A 178 11.18 -18.13 -0.38
CA LEU A 178 11.57 -18.76 0.87
C LEU A 178 11.70 -20.27 0.70
N THR A 179 12.77 -20.84 1.26
CA THR A 179 12.87 -22.29 1.40
C THR A 179 11.79 -22.82 2.37
N GLU A 180 11.52 -24.14 2.33
CA GLU A 180 10.55 -24.74 3.26
C GLU A 180 10.92 -24.47 4.72
N ALA A 181 12.20 -24.64 5.07
CA ALA A 181 12.68 -24.36 6.43
C ALA A 181 12.45 -22.89 6.85
N GLN A 182 12.69 -21.94 5.95
CA GLN A 182 12.41 -20.53 6.21
C GLN A 182 10.92 -20.26 6.36
N ARG A 183 10.07 -20.88 5.53
CA ARG A 183 8.60 -20.76 5.66
C ARG A 183 8.12 -21.28 7.00
N GLN A 184 8.58 -22.45 7.44
CA GLN A 184 8.23 -23.02 8.75
C GLN A 184 8.71 -22.13 9.89
N ALA A 185 9.93 -21.59 9.81
CA ALA A 185 10.45 -20.66 10.81
C ALA A 185 9.63 -19.38 10.91
N VAL A 186 9.13 -18.86 9.79
CA VAL A 186 8.24 -17.70 9.76
C VAL A 186 6.86 -18.06 10.32
N LEU A 187 6.29 -19.18 9.91
CA LEU A 187 4.98 -19.65 10.40
C LEU A 187 4.97 -19.84 11.92
N ALA A 188 6.05 -20.35 12.48
CA ALA A 188 6.19 -20.52 13.92
C ALA A 188 6.15 -19.19 14.71
N GLN A 189 6.39 -18.05 14.05
CA GLN A 189 6.30 -16.72 14.66
C GLN A 189 4.91 -16.10 14.58
N ILE A 190 3.98 -16.69 13.81
CA ILE A 190 2.64 -16.16 13.62
C ILE A 190 1.67 -16.90 14.54
N PRO A 191 1.16 -16.29 15.63
CA PRO A 191 0.25 -16.97 16.56
C PRO A 191 -1.01 -17.56 15.91
N VAL A 192 -1.56 -16.92 14.86
CA VAL A 192 -2.69 -17.44 14.08
C VAL A 192 -2.33 -18.70 13.28
N GLY A 193 -1.04 -19.05 13.14
CA GLY A 193 -0.57 -20.30 12.56
C GLY A 193 -0.64 -20.41 11.04
N ARG A 194 -0.88 -19.32 10.34
CA ARG A 194 -0.91 -19.26 8.87
C ARG A 194 -0.47 -17.91 8.32
N PHE A 195 -0.15 -17.88 7.04
CA PHE A 195 0.02 -16.60 6.31
C PHE A 195 -1.33 -15.90 6.12
N CYS A 196 -1.30 -14.59 6.06
CA CYS A 196 -2.43 -13.77 5.63
C CYS A 196 -2.72 -14.03 4.14
N GLU A 197 -3.99 -14.18 3.78
CA GLU A 197 -4.38 -14.26 2.38
C GLU A 197 -4.51 -12.86 1.77
N PRO A 198 -4.25 -12.68 0.45
CA PRO A 198 -4.39 -11.39 -0.23
C PRO A 198 -5.79 -10.78 -0.09
N GLU A 199 -6.80 -11.61 -0.01
CA GLU A 199 -8.21 -11.23 0.17
C GLU A 199 -8.46 -10.62 1.56
N GLU A 200 -7.72 -11.04 2.60
CA GLU A 200 -7.81 -10.45 3.94
C GLU A 200 -7.22 -9.04 3.94
N PHE A 201 -6.11 -8.80 3.22
CA PHE A 201 -5.58 -7.47 3.01
C PHE A 201 -6.59 -6.59 2.25
N ALA A 202 -7.17 -7.10 1.18
CA ALA A 202 -8.18 -6.38 0.39
C ALA A 202 -9.44 -6.07 1.21
N HIS A 203 -9.82 -6.95 2.16
CA HIS A 203 -10.92 -6.71 3.09
C HIS A 203 -10.66 -5.50 3.99
N VAL A 204 -9.44 -5.38 4.53
CA VAL A 204 -9.07 -4.21 5.35
C VAL A 204 -9.06 -2.94 4.50
N VAL A 205 -8.58 -3.00 3.25
CA VAL A 205 -8.67 -1.85 2.31
C VAL A 205 -10.15 -1.44 2.14
N ARG A 206 -11.05 -2.38 1.85
CA ARG A 206 -12.49 -2.10 1.70
C ARG A 206 -13.09 -1.44 2.95
N PHE A 207 -12.74 -1.93 4.13
CA PHE A 207 -13.15 -1.33 5.39
C PHE A 207 -12.68 0.13 5.51
N LEU A 208 -11.40 0.40 5.26
CA LEU A 208 -10.85 1.75 5.42
C LEU A 208 -11.38 2.75 4.38
N VAL A 209 -11.76 2.30 3.18
CA VAL A 209 -12.32 3.20 2.16
C VAL A 209 -13.83 3.37 2.22
N ALA A 210 -14.52 2.59 3.05
CA ALA A 210 -15.95 2.70 3.22
C ALA A 210 -16.37 4.10 3.72
N PRO A 211 -17.52 4.65 3.29
CA PRO A 211 -18.01 5.94 3.79
C PRO A 211 -18.16 5.98 5.31
N LEU A 212 -18.62 4.89 5.93
CA LEU A 212 -18.75 4.78 7.39
C LEU A 212 -17.43 4.80 8.15
N SER A 213 -16.31 4.55 7.47
CA SER A 213 -14.95 4.70 8.05
C SER A 213 -14.42 6.13 7.99
N GLY A 214 -15.27 7.11 7.67
CA GLY A 214 -14.89 8.52 7.53
C GLY A 214 -14.38 9.21 8.79
N PHE A 215 -14.50 8.57 9.96
CA PHE A 215 -13.94 9.07 11.23
C PHE A 215 -12.59 8.43 11.58
N ILE A 216 -12.12 7.46 10.76
CA ILE A 216 -10.83 6.79 10.92
C ILE A 216 -9.83 7.47 9.97
N THR A 217 -8.86 8.19 10.52
CA THR A 217 -7.78 8.81 9.76
C THR A 217 -6.52 8.89 10.60
N GLY A 218 -5.37 8.65 9.99
CA GLY A 218 -4.09 8.53 10.68
C GLY A 218 -3.92 7.20 11.42
N GLU A 219 -4.69 6.17 11.09
CA GLU A 219 -4.59 4.86 11.69
C GLU A 219 -3.67 3.95 10.88
N ILE A 220 -2.89 3.12 11.57
CA ILE A 220 -2.08 2.05 10.96
C ILE A 220 -2.63 0.72 11.47
N VAL A 221 -3.47 0.10 10.67
CA VAL A 221 -4.08 -1.18 11.03
C VAL A 221 -3.07 -2.31 10.91
N ASP A 222 -2.77 -2.96 12.01
CA ASP A 222 -1.91 -4.15 12.01
C ASP A 222 -2.66 -5.37 11.46
N LEU A 223 -2.09 -5.96 10.42
CA LEU A 223 -2.57 -7.18 9.80
C LEU A 223 -1.47 -8.25 9.91
N ASN A 224 -1.18 -8.67 11.16
CA ASN A 224 0.03 -9.41 11.48
C ASN A 224 -0.19 -10.79 12.12
N GLY A 225 -1.44 -11.22 12.34
CA GLY A 225 -1.74 -12.52 12.92
C GLY A 225 -1.25 -12.70 14.36
N GLY A 226 -1.04 -11.60 15.10
CA GLY A 226 -0.58 -11.62 16.48
C GLY A 226 0.94 -11.64 16.65
N VAL A 227 1.73 -11.40 15.59
CA VAL A 227 3.22 -11.36 15.67
C VAL A 227 3.70 -10.27 16.62
N ILE A 228 3.04 -9.12 16.60
CA ILE A 228 3.21 -8.09 17.64
C ILE A 228 1.85 -7.54 18.05
N MET A 229 1.78 -7.04 19.26
CA MET A 229 0.62 -6.33 19.81
C MET A 229 1.10 -4.96 20.30
N ASP A 230 0.31 -3.92 20.06
CA ASP A 230 0.59 -2.57 20.56
C ASP A 230 0.11 -2.41 22.02
#